data_184f222c9f35c79f5562aaf444af9dee
#
_entry.id   184f222c9f35c79f5562aaf444af9dee
#
_cell.length_a   1.000
_cell.length_b   1.000
_cell.length_c   1.000
_cell.angle_alpha   90.00
_cell.angle_beta   90.00
_cell.angle_gamma   90.00
#
_symmetry.space_group_name_H-M   'P 1'
#
loop_
_entity.id
_entity.type
_entity.pdbx_description
1 polymer ?
#
loop_
_entity_poly.entity_id
_entity_poly.type
_entity_poly.pdbx_seq_one_letter_code
_entity_poly.pdbx_strand_id
1 'polypeptide(L)'
;RQMSNKNAAAKRLTGGIVAVIVLAVCLCITTFALVWATLSVENSLFHTGKVEINLNDGKPVIEEHEFLFEPGMTVKKDFFVENQSSCDVFYKLYFENVQGGLADVIQITVTDGEKTLYQGTPKDLNRTDVAAADDFLKISEQRDLTVYFHYPETAGNETQETSLTFDLCADAVQTKNNPNKLFS
;
A
#
# COMPACT_ATOMS: atom_id res chain seq x y z
N ARG A 1 -41.85 -35.97 -58.92
CA ARG A 1 -42.16 -35.94 -57.45
C ARG A 1 -40.94 -35.99 -56.62
N GLN A 2 -39.80 -36.51 -57.06
CA GLN A 2 -38.53 -36.57 -56.25
C GLN A 2 -37.72 -35.28 -56.12
N MET A 3 -37.79 -34.36 -57.15
CA MET A 3 -37.10 -33.10 -57.16
C MET A 3 -37.63 -32.08 -56.11
N SER A 4 -38.94 -32.06 -55.88
CA SER A 4 -39.59 -31.16 -54.94
C SER A 4 -39.19 -31.43 -53.47
N ASN A 5 -38.96 -32.72 -53.13
CA ASN A 5 -38.64 -33.13 -51.79
C ASN A 5 -37.18 -32.79 -51.42
N LYS A 6 -36.26 -32.82 -52.41
CA LYS A 6 -34.84 -32.45 -52.18
C LYS A 6 -34.68 -30.94 -51.90
N ASN A 7 -35.44 -30.10 -52.59
CA ASN A 7 -35.41 -28.65 -52.37
C ASN A 7 -36.02 -28.23 -51.01
N ALA A 8 -37.05 -28.95 -50.55
CA ALA A 8 -37.63 -28.72 -49.24
C ALA A 8 -36.67 -29.14 -48.09
N ALA A 9 -35.98 -30.27 -48.24
CA ALA A 9 -35.01 -30.74 -47.34
C ALA A 9 -33.76 -29.79 -47.26
N ALA A 10 -33.26 -29.34 -48.41
CA ALA A 10 -32.18 -28.38 -48.51
C ALA A 10 -32.53 -27.03 -47.83
N LYS A 11 -33.72 -26.50 -48.05
CA LYS A 11 -34.19 -25.27 -47.40
C LYS A 11 -34.30 -25.40 -45.88
N ARG A 12 -34.76 -26.57 -45.39
CA ARG A 12 -34.82 -26.84 -43.95
C ARG A 12 -33.43 -26.96 -43.34
N LEU A 13 -32.49 -27.59 -44.05
CA LEU A 13 -31.09 -27.71 -43.62
C LEU A 13 -30.40 -26.34 -43.58
N THR A 14 -30.58 -25.54 -44.65
CA THR A 14 -30.03 -24.17 -44.70
C THR A 14 -30.61 -23.28 -43.57
N GLY A 15 -31.94 -23.37 -43.34
CA GLY A 15 -32.58 -22.65 -42.24
C GLY A 15 -32.05 -23.05 -40.87
N GLY A 16 -31.79 -24.36 -40.67
CA GLY A 16 -31.18 -24.85 -39.43
C GLY A 16 -29.77 -24.36 -39.23
N ILE A 17 -28.95 -24.34 -40.26
CA ILE A 17 -27.58 -23.82 -40.20
C ILE A 17 -27.56 -22.33 -39.86
N VAL A 18 -28.40 -21.54 -40.51
CA VAL A 18 -28.53 -20.11 -40.23
C VAL A 18 -28.97 -19.87 -38.79
N ALA A 19 -29.94 -20.65 -38.28
CA ALA A 19 -30.39 -20.53 -36.88
C ALA A 19 -29.27 -20.84 -35.88
N VAL A 20 -28.44 -21.86 -36.15
CA VAL A 20 -27.30 -22.20 -35.29
C VAL A 20 -26.25 -21.07 -35.30
N ILE A 21 -25.95 -20.49 -36.45
CA ILE A 21 -25.01 -19.37 -36.58
C ILE A 21 -25.51 -18.16 -35.77
N VAL A 22 -26.81 -17.82 -35.94
CA VAL A 22 -27.40 -16.69 -35.19
C VAL A 22 -27.38 -16.94 -33.71
N LEU A 23 -27.69 -18.16 -33.23
CA LEU A 23 -27.59 -18.53 -31.81
C LEU A 23 -26.16 -18.43 -31.31
N ALA A 24 -25.17 -18.88 -32.06
CA ALA A 24 -23.76 -18.79 -31.66
C ALA A 24 -23.30 -17.33 -31.55
N VAL A 25 -23.69 -16.47 -32.50
CA VAL A 25 -23.38 -15.02 -32.45
C VAL A 25 -24.07 -14.36 -31.26
N CYS A 26 -25.36 -14.68 -31.00
CA CYS A 26 -26.04 -14.16 -29.81
C CYS A 26 -25.37 -14.60 -28.50
N LEU A 27 -24.93 -15.86 -28.43
CA LEU A 27 -24.21 -16.37 -27.26
C LEU A 27 -22.86 -15.63 -27.03
N CYS A 28 -22.12 -15.39 -28.10
CA CYS A 28 -20.87 -14.60 -28.01
C CYS A 28 -21.13 -13.18 -27.55
N ILE A 29 -22.17 -12.50 -28.06
CA ILE A 29 -22.52 -11.13 -27.66
C ILE A 29 -22.95 -11.08 -26.19
N THR A 30 -23.77 -12.03 -25.74
CA THR A 30 -24.19 -12.09 -24.32
C THR A 30 -23.05 -12.39 -23.39
N THR A 31 -22.11 -13.27 -23.78
CA THR A 31 -20.92 -13.56 -23.01
C THR A 31 -20.00 -12.32 -22.91
N PHE A 32 -19.82 -11.62 -24.04
CA PHE A 32 -19.04 -10.38 -24.06
C PHE A 32 -19.68 -9.28 -23.20
N ALA A 33 -21.01 -9.11 -23.29
CA ALA A 33 -21.74 -8.15 -22.47
C ALA A 33 -21.65 -8.48 -20.98
N LEU A 34 -21.68 -9.77 -20.61
CA LEU A 34 -21.53 -10.20 -19.22
C LEU A 34 -20.10 -9.90 -18.70
N VAL A 35 -19.07 -10.19 -19.49
CA VAL A 35 -17.68 -9.88 -19.14
C VAL A 35 -17.48 -8.37 -18.97
N TRP A 36 -18.03 -7.55 -19.89
CA TRP A 36 -17.97 -6.09 -19.77
C TRP A 36 -18.74 -5.57 -18.57
N ALA A 37 -19.90 -6.13 -18.26
CA ALA A 37 -20.68 -5.77 -17.09
C ALA A 37 -19.93 -6.11 -15.80
N THR A 38 -19.26 -7.27 -15.74
CA THR A 38 -18.45 -7.67 -14.60
C THR A 38 -17.24 -6.75 -14.43
N LEU A 39 -16.52 -6.43 -15.52
CA LEU A 39 -15.40 -5.48 -15.50
C LEU A 39 -15.87 -4.06 -15.16
N SER A 40 -17.04 -3.63 -15.62
CA SER A 40 -17.60 -2.32 -15.25
C SER A 40 -18.08 -2.27 -13.81
N VAL A 41 -18.57 -3.38 -13.26
CA VAL A 41 -18.98 -3.49 -11.86
C VAL A 41 -17.74 -3.47 -10.94
N GLU A 42 -16.67 -4.15 -11.32
CA GLU A 42 -15.40 -4.06 -10.60
C GLU A 42 -14.84 -2.62 -10.61
N ASN A 43 -14.87 -1.95 -11.77
CA ASN A 43 -14.48 -0.53 -11.84
C ASN A 43 -15.49 0.43 -11.18
N SER A 44 -16.76 0.07 -11.05
CA SER A 44 -17.78 0.93 -10.43
C SER A 44 -17.88 0.76 -8.92
N LEU A 45 -17.48 -0.39 -8.37
CA LEU A 45 -17.42 -0.64 -6.92
C LEU A 45 -16.18 -0.05 -6.26
N PHE A 46 -15.14 0.25 -7.04
CA PHE A 46 -13.88 0.84 -6.58
C PHE A 46 -13.62 2.25 -7.15
N HIS A 47 -14.62 3.12 -7.14
CA HIS A 47 -14.35 4.55 -6.99
C HIS A 47 -14.10 4.86 -5.51
N THR A 48 -13.36 4.00 -4.84
CA THR A 48 -12.55 4.37 -3.69
C THR A 48 -11.47 5.27 -4.26
N GLY A 49 -11.42 6.51 -3.85
CA GLY A 49 -10.41 7.44 -4.32
C GLY A 49 -9.04 6.77 -4.28
N LYS A 50 -8.22 6.99 -5.31
CA LYS A 50 -6.86 6.45 -5.37
C LYS A 50 -6.16 6.86 -4.07
N VAL A 51 -5.80 5.88 -3.25
CA VAL A 51 -5.01 6.11 -2.04
C VAL A 51 -3.55 6.07 -2.43
N GLU A 52 -2.85 7.17 -2.22
CA GLU A 52 -1.44 7.31 -2.53
C GLU A 52 -0.79 8.19 -1.48
N ILE A 53 0.27 7.69 -0.86
CA ILE A 53 1.04 8.43 0.12
C ILE A 53 2.48 8.59 -0.37
N ASN A 54 3.03 9.78 -0.20
CA ASN A 54 4.42 10.08 -0.48
C ASN A 54 5.17 10.14 0.86
N LEU A 55 6.19 9.32 0.99
CA LEU A 55 7.10 9.32 2.12
C LEU A 55 8.47 9.82 1.66
N ASN A 56 8.84 11.02 2.04
CA ASN A 56 10.15 11.65 1.84
C ASN A 56 10.67 11.60 0.37
N ASP A 57 9.76 11.68 -0.62
CA ASP A 57 10.08 11.53 -2.07
C ASP A 57 10.78 10.21 -2.41
N GLY A 58 10.53 9.16 -1.65
CA GLY A 58 11.21 7.86 -1.80
C GLY A 58 12.70 7.88 -1.45
N LYS A 59 13.18 8.95 -0.78
CA LYS A 59 14.56 9.05 -0.33
C LYS A 59 14.71 8.45 1.06
N PRO A 60 15.84 7.80 1.36
CA PRO A 60 16.11 7.33 2.70
C PRO A 60 16.13 8.51 3.68
N VAL A 61 15.58 8.29 4.88
CA VAL A 61 15.57 9.30 5.96
C VAL A 61 16.97 9.45 6.55
N ILE A 62 17.74 8.37 6.56
CA ILE A 62 19.14 8.34 7.00
C ILE A 62 19.94 7.46 6.05
N GLU A 63 21.14 7.90 5.68
CA GLU A 63 22.03 7.14 4.81
C GLU A 63 23.00 6.28 5.62
N GLU A 64 23.49 5.18 5.04
CA GLU A 64 24.39 4.22 5.71
C GLU A 64 25.62 4.90 6.35
N HIS A 65 26.24 5.86 5.65
CA HIS A 65 27.42 6.56 6.15
C HIS A 65 27.14 7.51 7.34
N GLU A 66 25.87 7.85 7.58
CA GLU A 66 25.44 8.68 8.72
C GLU A 66 25.18 7.85 9.98
N PHE A 67 25.20 6.51 9.85
CA PHE A 67 25.01 5.55 10.93
C PHE A 67 26.30 5.23 11.70
N LEU A 68 27.26 6.13 11.70
CA LEU A 68 28.47 6.01 12.50
C LEU A 68 28.21 6.49 13.94
N PHE A 69 27.41 5.71 14.68
CA PHE A 69 27.06 6.02 16.05
C PHE A 69 28.09 5.52 17.05
N GLU A 70 28.42 6.37 18.01
CA GLU A 70 29.06 5.98 19.25
C GLU A 70 28.01 5.95 20.39
N PRO A 71 28.19 5.12 21.43
CA PRO A 71 27.35 5.16 22.63
C PRO A 71 27.19 6.58 23.18
N GLY A 72 25.98 6.97 23.52
CA GLY A 72 25.61 8.31 23.96
C GLY A 72 25.24 9.29 22.85
N MET A 73 25.46 8.96 21.56
CA MET A 73 25.12 9.84 20.45
C MET A 73 23.62 9.79 20.11
N THR A 74 23.14 10.92 19.62
CA THR A 74 21.78 11.04 19.04
C THR A 74 21.89 11.71 17.67
N VAL A 75 21.30 11.08 16.65
CA VAL A 75 21.17 11.66 15.32
C VAL A 75 19.72 12.06 15.09
N LYS A 76 19.50 13.29 14.66
CA LYS A 76 18.21 13.86 14.30
C LYS A 76 18.08 13.88 12.79
N LYS A 77 16.95 13.42 12.26
CA LYS A 77 16.59 13.50 10.85
C LYS A 77 15.19 14.03 10.69
N ASP A 78 15.02 14.95 9.76
CA ASP A 78 13.72 15.45 9.37
C ASP A 78 13.28 14.77 8.08
N PHE A 79 11.99 14.46 7.97
CA PHE A 79 11.35 13.83 6.82
C PHE A 79 9.89 14.27 6.74
N PHE A 80 9.19 13.91 5.68
CA PHE A 80 7.78 14.26 5.55
C PHE A 80 6.92 13.10 5.06
N VAL A 81 5.63 13.21 5.34
CA VAL A 81 4.56 12.37 4.81
C VAL A 81 3.56 13.27 4.12
N GLU A 82 3.22 12.98 2.87
CA GLU A 82 2.28 13.76 2.07
C GLU A 82 1.15 12.87 1.55
N ASN A 83 -0.09 13.34 1.68
CA ASN A 83 -1.25 12.68 1.10
C ASN A 83 -1.42 13.11 -0.36
N GLN A 84 -1.03 12.25 -1.29
CA GLN A 84 -1.24 12.44 -2.73
C GLN A 84 -2.53 11.77 -3.24
N SER A 85 -3.36 11.30 -2.32
CA SER A 85 -4.64 10.67 -2.62
C SER A 85 -5.70 11.68 -3.07
N SER A 86 -6.73 11.19 -3.72
CA SER A 86 -7.93 11.98 -4.06
C SER A 86 -8.95 12.09 -2.90
N CYS A 87 -8.60 11.62 -1.71
CA CYS A 87 -9.43 11.64 -0.50
C CYS A 87 -8.58 11.84 0.75
N ASP A 88 -9.23 12.22 1.85
CA ASP A 88 -8.59 12.25 3.16
C ASP A 88 -8.22 10.84 3.61
N VAL A 89 -7.08 10.69 4.28
CA VAL A 89 -6.55 9.41 4.70
C VAL A 89 -6.20 9.39 6.19
N PHE A 90 -6.22 8.19 6.77
CA PHE A 90 -5.41 7.86 7.93
C PHE A 90 -4.10 7.26 7.45
N TYR A 91 -3.00 7.58 8.10
CA TYR A 91 -1.70 7.00 7.78
C TYR A 91 -1.03 6.44 9.03
N LYS A 92 -0.12 5.52 8.83
CA LYS A 92 0.78 4.99 9.86
C LYS A 92 2.18 4.84 9.30
N LEU A 93 3.17 4.96 10.19
CA LEU A 93 4.59 4.73 9.90
C LEU A 93 5.06 3.47 10.61
N TYR A 94 5.95 2.73 9.97
CA TYR A 94 6.54 1.52 10.56
C TYR A 94 7.87 1.21 9.87
N PHE A 95 8.67 0.34 10.52
CA PHE A 95 9.90 -0.19 9.93
C PHE A 95 9.69 -1.60 9.41
N GLU A 96 10.26 -1.87 8.24
CA GLU A 96 10.38 -3.22 7.67
C GLU A 96 11.86 -3.58 7.48
N ASN A 97 12.13 -4.86 7.26
CA ASN A 97 13.47 -5.39 7.00
C ASN A 97 14.52 -5.00 8.06
N VAL A 98 14.07 -4.84 9.30
CA VAL A 98 14.94 -4.46 10.41
C VAL A 98 15.93 -5.58 10.73
N GLN A 99 17.22 -5.32 10.53
CA GLN A 99 18.30 -6.28 10.73
C GLN A 99 19.51 -5.62 11.42
N GLY A 100 20.32 -6.44 12.07
CA GLY A 100 21.55 -6.03 12.71
C GLY A 100 21.47 -5.98 14.23
N GLY A 101 22.61 -6.03 14.89
CA GLY A 101 22.72 -6.10 16.36
C GLY A 101 22.25 -4.84 17.08
N LEU A 102 22.19 -3.70 16.40
CA LEU A 102 21.71 -2.45 16.98
C LEU A 102 20.18 -2.33 16.97
N ALA A 103 19.45 -3.26 16.33
CA ALA A 103 18.01 -3.20 16.19
C ALA A 103 17.24 -3.26 17.52
N ASP A 104 17.82 -3.90 18.52
CA ASP A 104 17.25 -4.00 19.88
C ASP A 104 17.84 -2.96 20.86
N VAL A 105 18.80 -2.17 20.41
CA VAL A 105 19.59 -1.26 21.27
C VAL A 105 19.26 0.19 20.98
N ILE A 106 19.20 0.57 19.70
CA ILE A 106 18.90 1.94 19.30
C ILE A 106 17.49 2.31 19.75
N GLN A 107 17.38 3.47 20.42
CA GLN A 107 16.09 4.05 20.78
C GLN A 107 15.68 5.03 19.70
N ILE A 108 14.46 4.84 19.18
CA ILE A 108 13.86 5.72 18.17
C ILE A 108 12.76 6.54 18.82
N THR A 109 12.76 7.84 18.52
CA THR A 109 11.66 8.74 18.86
C THR A 109 11.21 9.45 17.60
N VAL A 110 9.95 9.32 17.24
CA VAL A 110 9.32 10.05 16.12
C VAL A 110 8.42 11.14 16.68
N THR A 111 8.57 12.37 16.18
CA THR A 111 7.82 13.53 16.64
C THR A 111 7.16 14.30 15.50
N ASP A 112 6.02 14.92 15.80
CA ASP A 112 5.35 15.95 15.02
C ASP A 112 5.43 17.26 15.84
N GLY A 113 6.42 18.10 15.53
CA GLY A 113 6.76 19.22 16.40
C GLY A 113 7.08 18.78 17.83
N GLU A 114 6.28 19.25 18.79
CA GLU A 114 6.44 18.89 20.21
C GLU A 114 5.75 17.58 20.60
N LYS A 115 4.89 17.04 19.73
CA LYS A 115 4.13 15.80 19.99
C LYS A 115 4.97 14.58 19.67
N THR A 116 5.22 13.73 20.65
CA THR A 116 5.82 12.42 20.42
C THR A 116 4.76 11.47 19.86
N LEU A 117 5.03 10.91 18.68
CA LEU A 117 4.18 9.94 18.00
C LEU A 117 4.57 8.51 18.37
N TYR A 118 5.87 8.26 18.51
CA TYR A 118 6.42 6.96 18.88
C TYR A 118 7.71 7.11 19.67
N GLN A 119 7.93 6.18 20.60
CA GLN A 119 9.21 5.99 21.30
C GLN A 119 9.41 4.51 21.61
N GLY A 120 10.51 3.93 21.16
CA GLY A 120 10.84 2.52 21.34
C GLY A 120 12.02 2.09 20.48
N THR A 121 12.14 0.80 20.17
CA THR A 121 13.18 0.28 19.30
C THR A 121 12.70 0.18 17.84
N PRO A 122 13.63 0.07 16.86
CA PRO A 122 13.23 -0.16 15.46
C PRO A 122 12.37 -1.42 15.25
N LYS A 123 12.62 -2.46 16.02
CA LYS A 123 11.86 -3.72 15.93
C LYS A 123 10.43 -3.60 16.42
N ASP A 124 10.21 -2.76 17.44
CA ASP A 124 8.88 -2.61 18.02
C ASP A 124 7.95 -1.78 17.15
N LEU A 125 8.48 -0.92 16.27
CA LEU A 125 7.70 -0.14 15.32
C LEU A 125 7.50 -0.93 14.03
N ASN A 126 6.76 -2.01 14.09
CA ASN A 126 6.46 -2.86 12.95
C ASN A 126 5.04 -2.62 12.41
N ARG A 127 4.75 -3.17 11.23
CA ARG A 127 3.49 -2.94 10.53
C ARG A 127 2.26 -3.42 11.29
N THR A 128 2.38 -4.49 12.06
CA THR A 128 1.24 -5.19 12.67
C THR A 128 0.95 -4.75 14.10
N ASP A 129 1.98 -4.46 14.89
CA ASP A 129 1.83 -4.27 16.33
C ASP A 129 1.71 -2.81 16.72
N VAL A 130 2.63 -1.98 16.23
CA VAL A 130 2.69 -0.56 16.59
C VAL A 130 2.89 0.28 15.34
N ALA A 131 2.20 1.41 15.29
CA ALA A 131 2.39 2.40 14.24
C ALA A 131 2.63 3.78 14.87
N ALA A 132 3.71 4.44 14.44
CA ALA A 132 3.87 5.85 14.71
C ALA A 132 2.89 6.63 13.82
N ALA A 133 2.27 7.66 14.39
CA ALA A 133 1.39 8.54 13.66
C ALA A 133 0.22 7.82 12.98
N ASP A 134 -0.55 7.07 13.74
CA ASP A 134 -1.90 6.67 13.37
C ASP A 134 -2.79 7.93 13.32
N ASP A 135 -2.55 8.80 12.35
CA ASP A 135 -3.11 10.13 12.32
C ASP A 135 -3.73 10.44 10.95
N PHE A 136 -4.42 11.56 10.89
CA PHE A 136 -5.24 12.02 9.79
C PHE A 136 -4.47 13.01 8.91
N LEU A 137 -4.54 12.83 7.59
CA LEU A 137 -4.06 13.79 6.59
C LEU A 137 -5.16 14.14 5.60
N LYS A 138 -5.40 15.43 5.40
CA LYS A 138 -6.30 15.92 4.36
C LYS A 138 -5.69 15.71 2.98
N ILE A 139 -6.53 15.81 1.95
CA ILE A 139 -6.06 15.84 0.54
C ILE A 139 -4.97 16.90 0.39
N SER A 140 -3.85 16.50 -0.23
CA SER A 140 -2.68 17.36 -0.48
C SER A 140 -2.02 17.94 0.78
N GLU A 141 -2.33 17.41 1.97
CA GLU A 141 -1.63 17.80 3.20
C GLU A 141 -0.29 17.10 3.28
N GLN A 142 0.75 17.87 3.55
CA GLN A 142 2.07 17.40 3.93
C GLN A 142 2.26 17.62 5.43
N ARG A 143 2.88 16.65 6.10
CA ARG A 143 3.27 16.74 7.50
C ARG A 143 4.75 16.48 7.64
N ASP A 144 5.45 17.47 8.19
CA ASP A 144 6.88 17.39 8.46
C ASP A 144 7.08 16.74 9.84
N LEU A 145 7.89 15.70 9.85
CA LEU A 145 8.17 14.88 11.01
C LEU A 145 9.67 14.85 11.30
N THR A 146 10.00 14.54 12.55
CA THR A 146 11.39 14.36 12.96
C THR A 146 11.55 12.98 13.60
N VAL A 147 12.63 12.29 13.25
CA VAL A 147 13.05 11.06 13.91
C VAL A 147 14.39 11.28 14.59
N TYR A 148 14.49 10.83 15.83
CA TYR A 148 15.72 10.79 16.62
C TYR A 148 16.15 9.34 16.76
N PHE A 149 17.40 9.06 16.42
CA PHE A 149 18.06 7.78 16.68
C PHE A 149 19.05 8.00 17.82
N HIS A 150 18.79 7.39 18.95
CA HIS A 150 19.65 7.51 20.14
C HIS A 150 20.32 6.18 20.45
N TYR A 151 21.65 6.20 20.56
CA TYR A 151 22.43 5.05 21.00
C TYR A 151 22.71 5.19 22.50
N PRO A 152 22.09 4.36 23.37
CA PRO A 152 22.28 4.47 24.81
C PRO A 152 23.74 4.28 25.25
N GLU A 153 24.23 5.07 26.20
CA GLU A 153 25.59 4.91 26.79
C GLU A 153 25.76 3.56 27.49
N THR A 154 24.65 2.97 27.96
CA THR A 154 24.64 1.69 28.67
C THR A 154 24.76 0.47 27.77
N ALA A 155 24.76 0.67 26.48
CA ALA A 155 24.96 -0.41 25.51
C ALA A 155 26.39 -0.92 25.64
N GLY A 156 26.55 -2.18 26.04
CA GLY A 156 27.85 -2.80 26.31
C GLY A 156 28.73 -2.92 25.07
N ASN A 157 30.01 -3.27 25.28
CA ASN A 157 31.00 -3.47 24.21
C ASN A 157 30.59 -4.55 23.20
N GLU A 158 29.57 -5.37 23.47
CA GLU A 158 29.04 -6.41 22.59
C GLU A 158 28.36 -5.85 21.34
N THR A 159 28.01 -4.56 21.34
CA THR A 159 27.37 -3.86 20.24
C THR A 159 28.35 -3.06 19.37
N GLN A 160 29.63 -3.05 19.72
CA GLN A 160 30.68 -2.48 18.88
C GLN A 160 30.83 -3.31 17.61
N GLU A 161 30.95 -2.66 16.46
CA GLU A 161 31.01 -3.29 15.12
C GLU A 161 29.70 -3.93 14.64
N THR A 162 28.56 -3.64 15.27
CA THR A 162 27.25 -4.08 14.81
C THR A 162 26.60 -3.01 13.92
N SER A 163 25.77 -3.45 13.00
CA SER A 163 25.04 -2.60 12.07
C SER A 163 23.56 -2.54 12.42
N LEU A 164 22.86 -1.58 11.83
CA LEU A 164 21.41 -1.51 11.77
C LEU A 164 20.99 -1.19 10.33
N THR A 165 20.14 -2.00 9.75
CA THR A 165 19.48 -1.72 8.47
C THR A 165 17.99 -1.81 8.63
N PHE A 166 17.25 -0.96 7.95
CA PHE A 166 15.78 -0.95 7.94
C PHE A 166 15.25 -0.17 6.74
N ASP A 167 14.00 -0.41 6.42
CA ASP A 167 13.20 0.42 5.54
C ASP A 167 12.15 1.15 6.38
N LEU A 168 12.06 2.49 6.27
CA LEU A 168 10.96 3.25 6.82
C LEU A 168 9.83 3.26 5.80
N CYS A 169 8.67 2.77 6.21
CA CYS A 169 7.50 2.60 5.38
C CYS A 169 6.31 3.41 5.91
N ALA A 170 5.38 3.70 5.03
CA ALA A 170 4.11 4.32 5.37
C ALA A 170 2.95 3.59 4.66
N ASP A 171 1.91 3.27 5.42
CA ASP A 171 0.62 2.82 4.88
C ASP A 171 -0.40 3.94 5.02
N ALA A 172 -1.35 4.00 4.08
CA ALA A 172 -2.49 4.91 4.15
C ALA A 172 -3.79 4.20 3.79
N VAL A 173 -4.87 4.60 4.45
CA VAL A 173 -6.23 4.12 4.17
C VAL A 173 -7.18 5.30 4.16
N GLN A 174 -8.22 5.22 3.33
CA GLN A 174 -9.24 6.26 3.29
C GLN A 174 -9.96 6.39 4.63
N THR A 175 -10.37 7.60 4.97
CA THR A 175 -11.14 7.88 6.20
C THR A 175 -12.61 7.53 6.05
N LYS A 176 -13.15 7.65 4.82
CA LYS A 176 -14.56 7.40 4.52
C LYS A 176 -14.91 5.92 4.75
N ASN A 177 -15.92 5.68 5.57
CA ASN A 177 -16.39 4.35 5.98
C ASN A 177 -15.34 3.53 6.76
N ASN A 178 -14.33 4.18 7.32
CA ASN A 178 -13.28 3.54 8.11
C ASN A 178 -13.12 4.21 9.50
N PRO A 179 -14.17 4.23 10.35
CA PRO A 179 -14.13 4.90 11.65
C PRO A 179 -13.14 4.23 12.64
N ASN A 180 -12.81 2.97 12.40
CA ASN A 180 -11.91 2.19 13.26
C ASN A 180 -10.46 2.22 12.76
N LYS A 181 -10.14 3.02 11.73
CA LYS A 181 -8.79 3.15 11.16
C LYS A 181 -8.15 1.79 10.81
N LEU A 182 -8.89 0.92 10.15
CA LEU A 182 -8.40 -0.40 9.76
C LEU A 182 -7.49 -0.26 8.54
N PHE A 183 -6.25 -0.69 8.69
CA PHE A 183 -5.26 -0.85 7.63
C PHE A 183 -5.30 -2.32 7.18
N SER A 184 -5.98 -2.58 6.07
CA SER A 184 -6.14 -3.92 5.50
C SER A 184 -5.08 -4.21 4.44
#